data_5b011ff31401091923b2bcef92346617
#
_entry.id   5b011ff31401091923b2bcef92346617
#
_cell.length_a   1.000
_cell.length_b   1.000
_cell.length_c   1.000
_cell.angle_alpha   90.00
_cell.angle_beta   90.00
_cell.angle_gamma   90.00
#
_symmetry.space_group_name_H-M   'P 1'
#
loop_
_entity.id
_entity.type
_entity.pdbx_description
1 polymer ?
#
loop_
_entity_poly.entity_id
_entity_poly.type
_entity_poly.pdbx_seq_one_letter_code
_entity_poly.pdbx_strand_id
1 'polypeptide(L)'
;MKLRRASNNQQIQLGRELGRGGEGAVYPVVGMPDMVAKIYLEPPAQLKAEKLRSMARRASPSLLRVAAWPVDVLGDEAGAVRGFIMPKVSAREDVHELYSPKSRRRAFPGVDFRFLVRAATNIARAFAQVHAVGNVIGDVNHGNALVGRDGTVVLIDCDSFQIRDGTRVFTCDVGVPLFTPPELAGRPFRGLKRSANHDAFGLAILLFHLLYLGRHPFAGKHADGEMPIERAIAESRFVYGANAAQYGMTRPPGTLALDIYGPELAQLFERAFAPPGENPRPTAGQWVEALHALEGRLAPCGENSSHYFPAPGPDGGPGACCWCAFELNTGLRLFARQKDTFDADGNARLAPLWDAITAVPLPEAASPLETPEFTELEGMSRDPL
;
A
#
# COMPACT_ATOMS: atom_id res chain seq x y z
N MET A 1 -17.65 -6.77 31.04
CA MET A 1 -18.67 -7.31 30.11
C MET A 1 -18.29 -8.76 29.82
N LYS A 2 -19.21 -9.69 29.98
CA LYS A 2 -18.97 -11.10 29.61
C LYS A 2 -19.31 -11.28 28.13
N LEU A 3 -18.37 -11.79 27.36
CA LEU A 3 -18.51 -12.03 25.93
C LEU A 3 -18.62 -13.53 25.66
N ARG A 4 -19.50 -13.90 24.73
CA ARG A 4 -19.72 -15.27 24.29
C ARG A 4 -19.62 -15.40 22.79
N ARG A 5 -19.09 -16.52 22.33
CA ARG A 5 -19.03 -16.91 20.92
C ARG A 5 -20.43 -17.30 20.43
N ALA A 6 -20.82 -16.77 19.27
CA ALA A 6 -22.10 -17.13 18.67
C ALA A 6 -22.18 -18.58 18.18
N SER A 7 -21.01 -19.17 17.81
CA SER A 7 -20.95 -20.53 17.28
C SER A 7 -21.25 -21.63 18.29
N ASN A 8 -20.84 -21.47 19.56
CA ASN A 8 -20.90 -22.52 20.58
C ASN A 8 -21.25 -22.04 22.00
N ASN A 9 -21.61 -20.76 22.13
CA ASN A 9 -21.95 -20.12 23.40
C ASN A 9 -20.81 -20.11 24.46
N GLN A 10 -19.59 -20.44 24.06
CA GLN A 10 -18.44 -20.43 24.95
C GLN A 10 -18.11 -19.00 25.38
N GLN A 11 -17.94 -18.78 26.67
CA GLN A 11 -17.45 -17.52 27.21
C GLN A 11 -15.97 -17.37 26.86
N ILE A 12 -15.58 -16.19 26.41
CA ILE A 12 -14.17 -15.84 26.15
C ILE A 12 -13.67 -14.82 27.17
N GLN A 13 -12.35 -14.83 27.33
CA GLN A 13 -11.62 -13.82 28.11
C GLN A 13 -10.67 -13.09 27.15
N LEU A 14 -10.62 -11.76 27.26
CA LEU A 14 -9.75 -10.91 26.48
C LEU A 14 -8.49 -10.58 27.29
N GLY A 15 -7.35 -10.51 26.60
CA GLY A 15 -6.10 -10.01 27.16
C GLY A 15 -6.00 -8.48 27.15
N ARG A 16 -4.79 -7.96 27.25
CA ARG A 16 -4.52 -6.51 27.14
C ARG A 16 -4.77 -6.02 25.72
N GLU A 17 -5.35 -4.82 25.58
CA GLU A 17 -5.57 -4.15 24.30
C GLU A 17 -4.28 -4.10 23.45
N LEU A 18 -4.37 -4.52 22.18
CA LEU A 18 -3.28 -4.48 21.21
C LEU A 18 -3.27 -3.18 20.42
N GLY A 19 -4.46 -2.64 20.14
CA GLY A 19 -4.61 -1.40 19.38
C GLY A 19 -6.06 -0.96 19.32
N ARG A 20 -6.28 0.32 18.99
CA ARG A 20 -7.58 0.96 18.93
C ARG A 20 -7.71 1.80 17.68
N GLY A 21 -8.81 1.64 16.97
CA GLY A 21 -9.22 2.48 15.84
C GLY A 21 -10.52 3.24 16.12
N GLY A 22 -11.02 3.95 15.12
CA GLY A 22 -12.23 4.76 15.25
C GLY A 22 -13.50 3.97 15.60
N GLU A 23 -13.63 2.72 15.12
CA GLU A 23 -14.83 1.90 15.34
C GLU A 23 -14.71 0.91 16.51
N GLY A 24 -13.47 0.53 16.90
CA GLY A 24 -13.27 -0.53 17.89
C GLY A 24 -11.84 -0.71 18.33
N ALA A 25 -11.63 -1.64 19.25
CA ALA A 25 -10.32 -2.02 19.75
C ALA A 25 -10.08 -3.51 19.57
N VAL A 26 -8.81 -3.90 19.40
CA VAL A 26 -8.38 -5.28 19.15
C VAL A 26 -7.70 -5.85 20.37
N TYR A 27 -8.08 -7.06 20.75
CA TYR A 27 -7.63 -7.78 21.95
C TYR A 27 -7.20 -9.19 21.60
N PRO A 28 -6.15 -9.75 22.25
CA PRO A 28 -5.88 -11.18 22.17
C PRO A 28 -6.99 -11.95 22.88
N VAL A 29 -7.33 -13.13 22.35
CA VAL A 29 -8.28 -14.05 22.99
C VAL A 29 -7.51 -15.05 23.83
N VAL A 30 -7.76 -15.08 25.13
CA VAL A 30 -7.10 -16.03 26.05
C VAL A 30 -7.42 -17.47 25.66
N GLY A 31 -6.39 -18.32 25.54
CA GLY A 31 -6.54 -19.71 25.08
C GLY A 31 -6.60 -19.88 23.56
N MET A 32 -6.51 -18.76 22.77
CA MET A 32 -6.49 -18.81 21.31
C MET A 32 -5.33 -17.92 20.78
N PRO A 33 -4.07 -18.35 20.83
CA PRO A 33 -2.89 -17.52 20.57
C PRO A 33 -2.84 -16.93 19.15
N ASP A 34 -3.44 -17.62 18.16
CA ASP A 34 -3.49 -17.20 16.77
C ASP A 34 -4.73 -16.39 16.41
N MET A 35 -5.54 -16.00 17.40
CA MET A 35 -6.77 -15.25 17.19
C MET A 35 -6.80 -13.98 18.03
N VAL A 36 -7.48 -12.99 17.48
CA VAL A 36 -7.80 -11.73 18.17
C VAL A 36 -9.28 -11.42 18.06
N ALA A 37 -9.78 -10.60 18.97
CA ALA A 37 -11.13 -10.07 18.93
C ALA A 37 -11.12 -8.58 18.63
N LYS A 38 -11.85 -8.13 17.61
CA LYS A 38 -12.20 -6.71 17.42
C LYS A 38 -13.51 -6.45 18.17
N ILE A 39 -13.47 -5.57 19.15
CA ILE A 39 -14.64 -5.17 19.96
C ILE A 39 -15.00 -3.76 19.58
N TYR A 40 -16.23 -3.54 19.15
CA TYR A 40 -16.73 -2.22 18.78
C TYR A 40 -16.88 -1.32 20.02
N LEU A 41 -16.60 -0.04 19.85
CA LEU A 41 -16.81 0.97 20.91
C LEU A 41 -18.29 1.12 21.22
N GLU A 42 -19.12 1.17 20.18
CA GLU A 42 -20.58 1.15 20.26
C GLU A 42 -21.12 -0.14 19.63
N PRO A 43 -22.22 -0.70 20.13
CA PRO A 43 -22.82 -1.88 19.53
C PRO A 43 -23.11 -1.63 18.04
N PRO A 44 -22.70 -2.52 17.13
CA PRO A 44 -22.95 -2.32 15.71
C PRO A 44 -24.47 -2.37 15.42
N ALA A 45 -24.90 -1.56 14.45
CA ALA A 45 -26.26 -1.62 13.95
C ALA A 45 -26.64 -3.04 13.49
N GLN A 46 -27.93 -3.36 13.51
CA GLN A 46 -28.44 -4.70 13.16
C GLN A 46 -27.90 -5.19 11.81
N LEU A 47 -27.87 -4.33 10.79
CA LEU A 47 -27.36 -4.66 9.47
C LEU A 47 -25.86 -5.09 9.50
N LYS A 48 -25.03 -4.38 10.28
CA LYS A 48 -23.60 -4.73 10.46
C LYS A 48 -23.46 -6.04 11.26
N ALA A 49 -24.31 -6.26 12.27
CA ALA A 49 -24.33 -7.52 13.02
C ALA A 49 -24.72 -8.72 12.14
N GLU A 50 -25.67 -8.56 11.24
CA GLU A 50 -26.07 -9.58 10.27
C GLU A 50 -24.96 -9.84 9.24
N LYS A 51 -24.30 -8.79 8.75
CA LYS A 51 -23.12 -8.89 7.89
C LYS A 51 -22.03 -9.73 8.54
N LEU A 52 -21.66 -9.45 9.79
CA LEU A 52 -20.64 -10.20 10.54
C LEU A 52 -20.99 -11.68 10.70
N ARG A 53 -22.25 -12.00 11.00
CA ARG A 53 -22.73 -13.39 11.06
C ARG A 53 -22.62 -14.08 9.69
N SER A 54 -22.96 -13.38 8.60
CA SER A 54 -22.78 -13.89 7.24
C SER A 54 -21.30 -14.16 6.94
N MET A 55 -20.40 -13.22 7.27
CA MET A 55 -18.97 -13.36 7.07
C MET A 55 -18.40 -14.57 7.82
N ALA A 56 -18.75 -14.73 9.10
CA ALA A 56 -18.28 -15.84 9.91
C ALA A 56 -18.70 -17.21 9.35
N ARG A 57 -19.93 -17.35 8.87
CA ARG A 57 -20.39 -18.58 8.19
C ARG A 57 -19.69 -18.88 6.89
N ARG A 58 -19.17 -17.88 6.22
CA ARG A 58 -18.51 -17.95 4.90
C ARG A 58 -16.97 -17.91 5.00
N ALA A 59 -16.43 -17.97 6.20
CA ALA A 59 -14.99 -18.08 6.39
C ALA A 59 -14.48 -19.36 5.69
N SER A 60 -13.41 -19.22 4.91
CA SER A 60 -12.81 -20.33 4.19
C SER A 60 -11.27 -20.29 4.32
N PRO A 61 -10.57 -21.43 4.22
CA PRO A 61 -9.12 -21.45 4.28
C PRO A 61 -8.44 -20.53 3.26
N SER A 62 -9.03 -20.34 2.09
CA SER A 62 -8.51 -19.43 1.07
C SER A 62 -8.58 -17.97 1.48
N LEU A 63 -9.70 -17.51 2.07
CA LEU A 63 -9.85 -16.16 2.59
C LEU A 63 -8.94 -15.93 3.81
N LEU A 64 -8.87 -16.89 4.74
CA LEU A 64 -8.07 -16.74 5.96
C LEU A 64 -6.57 -16.67 5.71
N ARG A 65 -6.09 -17.12 4.55
CA ARG A 65 -4.68 -16.95 4.15
C ARG A 65 -4.34 -15.53 3.72
N VAL A 66 -5.32 -14.77 3.25
CA VAL A 66 -5.09 -13.45 2.62
C VAL A 66 -5.80 -12.31 3.34
N ALA A 67 -6.61 -12.59 4.36
CA ALA A 67 -7.44 -11.59 5.01
C ALA A 67 -7.66 -11.91 6.51
N ALA A 68 -7.66 -10.89 7.35
CA ALA A 68 -8.07 -10.97 8.75
C ALA A 68 -9.61 -11.08 8.83
N TRP A 69 -10.13 -12.18 8.26
CA TRP A 69 -11.55 -12.40 8.05
C TRP A 69 -12.27 -12.81 9.34
N PRO A 70 -13.48 -12.29 9.64
CA PRO A 70 -14.27 -12.74 10.77
C PRO A 70 -14.57 -14.24 10.73
N VAL A 71 -14.22 -14.97 11.78
CA VAL A 71 -14.46 -16.42 11.89
C VAL A 71 -15.54 -16.77 12.90
N ASP A 72 -15.84 -15.85 13.82
CA ASP A 72 -16.94 -16.00 14.79
C ASP A 72 -17.40 -14.64 15.29
N VAL A 73 -18.64 -14.54 15.69
CA VAL A 73 -19.23 -13.31 16.24
C VAL A 73 -19.27 -13.39 17.75
N LEU A 74 -19.03 -12.26 18.41
CA LEU A 74 -19.08 -12.13 19.86
C LEU A 74 -20.31 -11.37 20.28
N GLY A 75 -21.12 -11.96 21.16
CA GLY A 75 -22.28 -11.35 21.79
C GLY A 75 -22.07 -11.11 23.28
N ASP A 76 -22.86 -10.22 23.86
CA ASP A 76 -23.01 -10.07 25.30
C ASP A 76 -24.01 -11.09 25.87
N GLU A 77 -24.29 -10.99 27.17
CA GLU A 77 -25.25 -11.89 27.86
C GLU A 77 -26.69 -11.76 27.32
N ALA A 78 -27.04 -10.63 26.73
CA ALA A 78 -28.33 -10.40 26.07
C ALA A 78 -28.37 -10.86 24.61
N GLY A 79 -27.24 -11.36 24.07
CA GLY A 79 -27.09 -11.81 22.67
C GLY A 79 -26.86 -10.68 21.67
N ALA A 80 -26.69 -9.44 22.13
CA ALA A 80 -26.36 -8.31 21.27
C ALA A 80 -24.89 -8.43 20.79
N VAL A 81 -24.65 -8.27 19.49
CA VAL A 81 -23.31 -8.32 18.91
C VAL A 81 -22.45 -7.19 19.48
N ARG A 82 -21.25 -7.53 19.92
CA ARG A 82 -20.23 -6.60 20.45
C ARG A 82 -18.94 -6.59 19.64
N GLY A 83 -18.73 -7.61 18.83
CA GLY A 83 -17.49 -7.75 18.07
C GLY A 83 -17.42 -9.10 17.35
N PHE A 84 -16.21 -9.45 16.95
CA PHE A 84 -15.94 -10.69 16.25
C PHE A 84 -14.52 -11.19 16.53
N ILE A 85 -14.27 -12.47 16.25
CA ILE A 85 -12.97 -13.10 16.29
C ILE A 85 -12.41 -13.18 14.87
N MET A 86 -11.12 -12.93 14.70
CA MET A 86 -10.39 -13.02 13.43
C MET A 86 -8.98 -13.53 13.64
N PRO A 87 -8.27 -14.03 12.60
CA PRO A 87 -6.86 -14.38 12.69
C PRO A 87 -6.02 -13.20 13.18
N LYS A 88 -5.07 -13.49 14.07
CA LYS A 88 -4.08 -12.53 14.52
C LYS A 88 -3.10 -12.24 13.39
N VAL A 89 -2.96 -10.98 13.03
CA VAL A 89 -1.93 -10.51 12.09
C VAL A 89 -0.77 -9.96 12.92
N SER A 90 0.42 -10.51 12.75
CA SER A 90 1.63 -10.11 13.49
C SER A 90 2.83 -10.06 12.56
N ALA A 91 3.88 -9.32 12.96
CA ALA A 91 5.13 -9.17 12.24
C ALA A 91 4.96 -8.72 10.78
N ARG A 92 4.06 -7.74 10.56
CA ARG A 92 3.78 -7.14 9.26
C ARG A 92 3.73 -5.63 9.39
N GLU A 93 4.06 -4.96 8.29
CA GLU A 93 4.03 -3.51 8.16
C GLU A 93 3.02 -3.10 7.09
N ASP A 94 2.51 -1.89 7.19
CA ASP A 94 1.64 -1.32 6.14
C ASP A 94 2.39 -1.24 4.81
N VAL A 95 1.70 -1.48 3.70
CA VAL A 95 2.33 -1.48 2.37
C VAL A 95 3.01 -0.14 2.04
N HIS A 96 2.57 0.97 2.64
CA HIS A 96 3.19 2.27 2.42
C HIS A 96 4.62 2.36 3.00
N GLU A 97 4.94 1.60 4.06
CA GLU A 97 6.30 1.47 4.57
C GLU A 97 7.22 0.77 3.58
N LEU A 98 6.68 -0.10 2.72
CA LEU A 98 7.43 -0.81 1.70
C LEU A 98 7.68 0.04 0.44
N TYR A 99 6.67 0.72 -0.09
CA TYR A 99 6.85 1.47 -1.33
C TYR A 99 7.58 2.81 -1.13
N SER A 100 7.55 3.40 0.05
CA SER A 100 8.30 4.61 0.39
C SER A 100 9.79 4.29 0.56
N PRO A 101 10.71 4.83 -0.27
CA PRO A 101 12.13 4.49 -0.18
C PRO A 101 12.76 4.78 1.19
N LYS A 102 12.32 5.86 1.86
CA LYS A 102 12.81 6.24 3.20
C LYS A 102 12.36 5.26 4.26
N SER A 103 11.06 4.96 4.31
CA SER A 103 10.46 4.04 5.28
C SER A 103 10.94 2.60 5.07
N ARG A 104 11.06 2.17 3.80
CA ARG A 104 11.51 0.82 3.44
C ARG A 104 12.86 0.46 4.04
N ARG A 105 13.83 1.39 4.07
CA ARG A 105 15.15 1.13 4.66
C ARG A 105 15.06 0.73 6.13
N ARG A 106 14.08 1.24 6.87
CA ARG A 106 13.84 0.94 8.27
C ARG A 106 12.99 -0.32 8.46
N ALA A 107 11.83 -0.40 7.77
CA ALA A 107 10.84 -1.45 7.97
C ALA A 107 11.22 -2.76 7.25
N PHE A 108 11.89 -2.66 6.09
CA PHE A 108 12.28 -3.77 5.22
C PHE A 108 13.76 -3.65 4.82
N PRO A 109 14.70 -3.74 5.77
CA PRO A 109 16.12 -3.58 5.46
C PRO A 109 16.61 -4.65 4.50
N GLY A 110 17.39 -4.25 3.50
CA GLY A 110 18.03 -5.15 2.54
C GLY A 110 17.15 -5.73 1.44
N VAL A 111 15.86 -5.33 1.35
CA VAL A 111 15.01 -5.77 0.24
C VAL A 111 15.35 -5.02 -1.05
N ASP A 112 15.28 -5.74 -2.15
CA ASP A 112 15.48 -5.24 -3.51
C ASP A 112 14.16 -5.15 -4.29
N PHE A 113 14.23 -4.82 -5.58
CA PHE A 113 13.04 -4.65 -6.41
C PHE A 113 12.22 -5.94 -6.59
N ARG A 114 12.86 -7.13 -6.55
CA ARG A 114 12.12 -8.42 -6.60
C ARG A 114 11.12 -8.54 -5.47
N PHE A 115 11.47 -8.06 -4.29
CA PHE A 115 10.57 -8.08 -3.15
C PHE A 115 9.34 -7.19 -3.37
N LEU A 116 9.51 -6.00 -3.99
CA LEU A 116 8.39 -5.11 -4.31
C LEU A 116 7.45 -5.77 -5.33
N VAL A 117 8.01 -6.41 -6.37
CA VAL A 117 7.22 -7.15 -7.36
C VAL A 117 6.49 -8.33 -6.71
N ARG A 118 7.16 -9.07 -5.82
CA ARG A 118 6.56 -10.18 -5.05
C ARG A 118 5.40 -9.69 -4.18
N ALA A 119 5.58 -8.60 -3.44
CA ALA A 119 4.52 -8.00 -2.62
C ALA A 119 3.35 -7.53 -3.49
N ALA A 120 3.62 -6.87 -4.63
CA ALA A 120 2.61 -6.46 -5.60
C ALA A 120 1.79 -7.65 -6.12
N THR A 121 2.47 -8.75 -6.50
CA THR A 121 1.83 -9.99 -6.94
C THR A 121 0.93 -10.57 -5.83
N ASN A 122 1.38 -10.56 -4.58
CA ASN A 122 0.62 -11.10 -3.46
C ASN A 122 -0.57 -10.21 -3.07
N ILE A 123 -0.48 -8.88 -3.22
CA ILE A 123 -1.65 -7.98 -3.10
C ILE A 123 -2.68 -8.34 -4.19
N ALA A 124 -2.28 -8.45 -5.44
CA ALA A 124 -3.18 -8.84 -6.52
C ALA A 124 -3.83 -10.22 -6.28
N ARG A 125 -3.07 -11.21 -5.76
CA ARG A 125 -3.62 -12.52 -5.35
C ARG A 125 -4.66 -12.41 -4.23
N ALA A 126 -4.42 -11.54 -3.24
CA ALA A 126 -5.38 -11.32 -2.15
C ALA A 126 -6.70 -10.74 -2.68
N PHE A 127 -6.64 -9.76 -3.57
CA PHE A 127 -7.82 -9.20 -4.25
C PHE A 127 -8.54 -10.27 -5.08
N ALA A 128 -7.80 -11.08 -5.85
CA ALA A 128 -8.38 -12.16 -6.64
C ALA A 128 -9.16 -13.17 -5.78
N GLN A 129 -8.63 -13.52 -4.59
CA GLN A 129 -9.31 -14.44 -3.65
C GLN A 129 -10.61 -13.82 -3.08
N VAL A 130 -10.61 -12.53 -2.74
CA VAL A 130 -11.83 -11.83 -2.28
C VAL A 130 -12.87 -11.75 -3.39
N HIS A 131 -12.46 -11.43 -4.62
CA HIS A 131 -13.35 -11.31 -5.76
C HIS A 131 -13.90 -12.68 -6.22
N ALA A 132 -13.11 -13.75 -6.12
CA ALA A 132 -13.52 -15.12 -6.51
C ALA A 132 -14.72 -15.64 -5.72
N VAL A 133 -14.92 -15.16 -4.49
CA VAL A 133 -16.08 -15.51 -3.67
C VAL A 133 -17.22 -14.49 -3.77
N GLY A 134 -17.17 -13.59 -4.74
CA GLY A 134 -18.20 -12.59 -5.04
C GLY A 134 -18.24 -11.40 -4.08
N ASN A 135 -17.20 -11.20 -3.26
CA ASN A 135 -17.07 -10.06 -2.38
C ASN A 135 -16.27 -8.93 -3.05
N VAL A 136 -16.37 -7.72 -2.50
CA VAL A 136 -15.67 -6.52 -2.95
C VAL A 136 -15.03 -5.86 -1.74
N ILE A 137 -13.77 -5.44 -1.85
CA ILE A 137 -13.06 -4.79 -0.74
C ILE A 137 -13.69 -3.44 -0.43
N GLY A 138 -13.89 -2.63 -1.46
CA GLY A 138 -14.55 -1.33 -1.36
C GLY A 138 -13.66 -0.25 -0.76
N ASP A 139 -13.15 -0.40 0.44
CA ASP A 139 -12.22 0.53 1.08
C ASP A 139 -10.77 0.16 0.76
N VAL A 140 -10.43 0.23 -0.51
CA VAL A 140 -9.05 0.00 -0.95
C VAL A 140 -8.19 1.18 -0.53
N ASN A 141 -7.14 0.92 0.25
CA ASN A 141 -6.12 1.90 0.61
C ASN A 141 -4.85 1.21 1.13
N HIS A 142 -3.79 1.96 1.28
CA HIS A 142 -2.49 1.43 1.70
C HIS A 142 -2.44 0.96 3.17
N GLY A 143 -3.32 1.48 4.04
CA GLY A 143 -3.39 1.06 5.45
C GLY A 143 -4.11 -0.27 5.64
N ASN A 144 -4.86 -0.76 4.63
CA ASN A 144 -5.62 -1.99 4.71
C ASN A 144 -4.90 -3.20 4.08
N ALA A 145 -3.65 -3.05 3.64
CA ALA A 145 -2.81 -4.12 3.12
C ALA A 145 -1.50 -4.19 3.90
N LEU A 146 -1.30 -5.26 4.64
CA LEU A 146 -0.11 -5.49 5.45
C LEU A 146 0.83 -6.49 4.78
N VAL A 147 2.13 -6.18 4.78
CA VAL A 147 3.17 -6.97 4.14
C VAL A 147 4.11 -7.56 5.19
N GLY A 148 4.35 -8.87 5.12
CA GLY A 148 5.33 -9.57 5.93
C GLY A 148 6.75 -9.45 5.35
N ARG A 149 7.76 -9.72 6.17
CA ARG A 149 9.17 -9.75 5.72
C ARG A 149 9.47 -10.86 4.72
N ASP A 150 8.58 -11.82 4.56
CA ASP A 150 8.58 -12.88 3.55
C ASP A 150 7.86 -12.49 2.24
N GLY A 151 7.34 -11.26 2.15
CA GLY A 151 6.57 -10.76 1.01
C GLY A 151 5.11 -11.23 0.96
N THR A 152 4.66 -12.02 1.94
CA THR A 152 3.24 -12.40 2.03
C THR A 152 2.38 -11.20 2.44
N VAL A 153 1.12 -11.19 2.01
CA VAL A 153 0.20 -10.07 2.22
C VAL A 153 -1.05 -10.54 2.94
N VAL A 154 -1.55 -9.71 3.86
CA VAL A 154 -2.84 -9.89 4.52
C VAL A 154 -3.64 -8.58 4.45
N LEU A 155 -4.87 -8.68 3.99
CA LEU A 155 -5.84 -7.59 4.04
C LEU A 155 -6.45 -7.52 5.44
N ILE A 156 -6.58 -6.30 5.96
CA ILE A 156 -7.21 -6.04 7.26
C ILE A 156 -8.47 -5.21 7.12
N ASP A 157 -9.15 -4.97 8.22
CA ASP A 157 -10.43 -4.23 8.28
C ASP A 157 -11.54 -4.81 7.39
N CYS A 158 -11.55 -6.16 7.28
CA CYS A 158 -12.44 -6.89 6.37
C CYS A 158 -13.93 -6.74 6.72
N ASP A 159 -14.26 -6.34 7.95
CA ASP A 159 -15.65 -6.05 8.35
C ASP A 159 -16.24 -4.82 7.63
N SER A 160 -15.41 -3.99 6.99
CA SER A 160 -15.84 -2.93 6.07
C SER A 160 -16.24 -3.46 4.69
N PHE A 161 -15.71 -4.59 4.21
CA PHE A 161 -15.90 -5.10 2.84
C PHE A 161 -17.37 -5.21 2.44
N GLN A 162 -17.66 -5.07 1.14
CA GLN A 162 -18.98 -5.41 0.61
C GLN A 162 -19.10 -6.93 0.46
N ILE A 163 -20.10 -7.51 1.10
CA ILE A 163 -20.30 -8.96 1.18
C ILE A 163 -21.58 -9.34 0.43
N ARG A 164 -21.46 -10.37 -0.41
CA ARG A 164 -22.61 -10.99 -1.06
C ARG A 164 -22.98 -12.29 -0.33
N ASP A 165 -24.23 -12.37 0.16
CA ASP A 165 -24.80 -13.58 0.77
C ASP A 165 -26.09 -13.96 0.01
N GLY A 166 -25.97 -14.88 -0.94
CA GLY A 166 -27.04 -15.18 -1.89
C GLY A 166 -27.40 -13.95 -2.72
N THR A 167 -28.66 -13.54 -2.64
CA THR A 167 -29.18 -12.33 -3.31
C THR A 167 -28.94 -11.05 -2.52
N ARG A 168 -28.60 -11.17 -1.23
CA ARG A 168 -28.36 -10.02 -0.36
C ARG A 168 -26.94 -9.47 -0.53
N VAL A 169 -26.84 -8.14 -0.54
CA VAL A 169 -25.57 -7.44 -0.56
C VAL A 169 -25.50 -6.52 0.65
N PHE A 170 -24.45 -6.70 1.46
CA PHE A 170 -24.08 -5.79 2.53
C PHE A 170 -23.01 -4.84 2.00
N THR A 171 -23.32 -3.57 1.89
CA THR A 171 -22.41 -2.58 1.26
C THR A 171 -21.19 -2.25 2.11
N CYS A 172 -20.15 -1.68 1.46
CA CYS A 172 -19.06 -1.00 2.10
C CYS A 172 -19.34 0.51 2.10
N ASP A 173 -19.51 1.10 3.26
CA ASP A 173 -19.97 2.48 3.41
C ASP A 173 -18.83 3.50 3.55
N VAL A 174 -17.59 3.05 3.44
CA VAL A 174 -16.35 3.83 3.58
C VAL A 174 -15.47 3.73 2.34
N GLY A 175 -14.47 4.61 2.23
CA GLY A 175 -13.49 4.62 1.15
C GLY A 175 -12.60 5.85 1.22
N VAL A 176 -11.45 5.78 0.56
CA VAL A 176 -10.45 6.85 0.51
C VAL A 176 -10.46 7.51 -0.88
N PRO A 177 -10.62 8.85 -0.99
CA PRO A 177 -10.72 9.55 -2.28
C PRO A 177 -9.56 9.23 -3.24
N LEU A 178 -8.33 9.15 -2.74
CA LEU A 178 -7.13 8.88 -3.56
C LEU A 178 -7.11 7.48 -4.20
N PHE A 179 -7.96 6.55 -3.74
CA PHE A 179 -8.10 5.19 -4.28
C PHE A 179 -9.46 4.94 -4.93
N THR A 180 -10.29 5.98 -4.98
CA THR A 180 -11.67 5.91 -5.49
C THR A 180 -11.69 6.18 -7.00
N PRO A 181 -12.30 5.33 -7.82
CA PRO A 181 -12.35 5.53 -9.27
C PRO A 181 -13.21 6.76 -9.65
N PRO A 182 -12.93 7.37 -10.82
CA PRO A 182 -13.58 8.61 -11.25
C PRO A 182 -15.10 8.55 -11.27
N GLU A 183 -15.69 7.42 -11.62
CA GLU A 183 -17.16 7.22 -11.65
C GLU A 183 -17.83 7.24 -10.25
N LEU A 184 -17.02 7.15 -9.21
CA LEU A 184 -17.47 7.24 -7.81
C LEU A 184 -17.01 8.53 -7.11
N ALA A 185 -16.23 9.38 -7.80
CA ALA A 185 -15.73 10.62 -7.22
C ALA A 185 -16.89 11.51 -6.73
N GLY A 186 -16.77 12.00 -5.49
CA GLY A 186 -17.78 12.87 -4.86
C GLY A 186 -19.10 12.19 -4.49
N ARG A 187 -19.27 10.87 -4.72
CA ARG A 187 -20.49 10.14 -4.35
C ARG A 187 -20.43 9.66 -2.90
N PRO A 188 -21.55 9.73 -2.15
CA PRO A 188 -21.63 9.10 -0.84
C PRO A 188 -21.55 7.58 -0.98
N PHE A 189 -20.72 6.94 -0.16
CA PHE A 189 -20.54 5.49 -0.23
C PHE A 189 -21.64 4.69 0.45
N ARG A 190 -22.38 5.30 1.38
CA ARG A 190 -23.43 4.63 2.16
C ARG A 190 -24.50 4.06 1.25
N GLY A 191 -24.69 2.74 1.33
CA GLY A 191 -25.66 2.01 0.51
C GLY A 191 -25.26 1.84 -0.97
N LEU A 192 -24.10 2.35 -1.38
CA LEU A 192 -23.61 2.24 -2.75
C LEU A 192 -23.06 0.84 -3.02
N LYS A 193 -23.64 0.13 -3.98
CA LYS A 193 -23.12 -1.15 -4.44
C LYS A 193 -21.90 -0.93 -5.33
N ARG A 194 -20.79 -1.53 -4.94
CA ARG A 194 -19.54 -1.52 -5.70
C ARG A 194 -19.35 -2.84 -6.44
N SER A 195 -18.40 -2.86 -7.36
CA SER A 195 -18.01 -4.04 -8.14
C SER A 195 -16.52 -4.28 -8.03
N ALA A 196 -16.05 -5.47 -8.41
CA ALA A 196 -14.62 -5.77 -8.52
C ALA A 196 -13.89 -4.81 -9.48
N ASN A 197 -14.60 -4.23 -10.47
CA ASN A 197 -14.02 -3.23 -11.37
C ASN A 197 -13.72 -1.89 -10.65
N HIS A 198 -14.48 -1.54 -9.60
CA HIS A 198 -14.15 -0.37 -8.76
C HIS A 198 -12.90 -0.65 -7.90
N ASP A 199 -12.78 -1.84 -7.30
CA ASP A 199 -11.58 -2.26 -6.58
C ASP A 199 -10.35 -2.32 -7.50
N ALA A 200 -10.53 -2.70 -8.76
CA ALA A 200 -9.45 -2.79 -9.74
C ALA A 200 -8.74 -1.46 -9.97
N PHE A 201 -9.42 -0.32 -9.82
CA PHE A 201 -8.81 1.00 -9.85
C PHE A 201 -7.88 1.21 -8.65
N GLY A 202 -8.39 0.97 -7.43
CA GLY A 202 -7.61 1.10 -6.20
C GLY A 202 -6.44 0.12 -6.15
N LEU A 203 -6.64 -1.13 -6.63
CA LEU A 203 -5.57 -2.10 -6.81
C LEU A 203 -4.46 -1.55 -7.72
N ALA A 204 -4.82 -1.01 -8.88
CA ALA A 204 -3.84 -0.45 -9.80
C ALA A 204 -3.03 0.70 -9.16
N ILE A 205 -3.65 1.54 -8.31
CA ILE A 205 -2.94 2.58 -7.55
C ILE A 205 -1.94 1.96 -6.56
N LEU A 206 -2.33 0.91 -5.80
CA LEU A 206 -1.42 0.22 -4.89
C LEU A 206 -0.23 -0.40 -5.63
N LEU A 207 -0.48 -1.05 -6.76
CA LEU A 207 0.56 -1.63 -7.61
C LEU A 207 1.47 -0.55 -8.21
N PHE A 208 0.89 0.59 -8.61
CA PHE A 208 1.66 1.73 -9.11
C PHE A 208 2.58 2.29 -8.01
N HIS A 209 2.08 2.48 -6.80
CA HIS A 209 2.91 2.91 -5.67
C HIS A 209 4.11 1.98 -5.44
N LEU A 210 3.91 0.66 -5.48
CA LEU A 210 4.99 -0.31 -5.29
C LEU A 210 6.02 -0.25 -6.43
N LEU A 211 5.57 -0.28 -7.68
CA LEU A 211 6.46 -0.34 -8.84
C LEU A 211 7.14 1.01 -9.13
N TYR A 212 6.45 2.13 -8.88
CA TYR A 212 6.96 3.48 -9.10
C TYR A 212 7.38 4.18 -7.80
N LEU A 213 7.72 3.38 -6.77
CA LEU A 213 8.41 3.80 -5.55
C LEU A 213 7.71 4.96 -4.81
N GLY A 214 6.40 4.80 -4.59
CA GLY A 214 5.57 5.73 -3.86
C GLY A 214 4.98 6.86 -4.70
N ARG A 215 5.21 6.88 -6.01
CA ARG A 215 4.55 7.86 -6.89
C ARG A 215 3.07 7.54 -7.04
N HIS A 216 2.24 8.56 -7.05
CA HIS A 216 0.81 8.41 -7.35
C HIS A 216 0.58 8.62 -8.85
N PRO A 217 -0.23 7.76 -9.53
CA PRO A 217 -0.41 7.82 -10.99
C PRO A 217 -1.03 9.13 -11.49
N PHE A 218 -1.73 9.84 -10.63
CA PHE A 218 -2.39 11.13 -10.94
C PHE A 218 -1.67 12.35 -10.35
N ALA A 219 -0.48 12.17 -9.74
CA ALA A 219 0.31 13.28 -9.22
C ALA A 219 1.27 13.83 -10.29
N GLY A 220 1.04 15.07 -10.72
CA GLY A 220 1.87 15.75 -11.73
C GLY A 220 1.65 17.25 -11.74
N LYS A 221 2.31 17.95 -12.68
CA LYS A 221 2.08 19.36 -12.94
C LYS A 221 1.04 19.51 -14.05
N HIS A 222 0.11 20.44 -13.85
CA HIS A 222 -0.83 20.86 -14.89
C HIS A 222 -0.33 22.14 -15.55
N ALA A 223 -0.59 22.31 -16.85
CA ALA A 223 -0.14 23.48 -17.62
C ALA A 223 -0.69 24.81 -17.06
N ASP A 224 -1.93 24.80 -16.58
CA ASP A 224 -2.64 25.98 -16.09
C ASP A 224 -2.57 26.18 -14.57
N GLY A 225 -1.64 25.48 -13.87
CA GLY A 225 -1.45 25.67 -12.43
C GLY A 225 -1.59 24.39 -11.59
N GLU A 226 -2.07 24.54 -10.34
CA GLU A 226 -2.20 23.39 -9.42
C GLU A 226 -3.33 22.45 -9.81
N MET A 227 -3.05 21.16 -9.74
CA MET A 227 -4.02 20.08 -9.98
C MET A 227 -4.03 19.15 -8.78
N PRO A 228 -5.01 19.24 -7.87
CA PRO A 228 -5.19 18.26 -6.80
C PRO A 228 -5.39 16.86 -7.36
N ILE A 229 -4.82 15.86 -6.69
CA ILE A 229 -4.86 14.47 -7.17
C ILE A 229 -6.31 13.98 -7.33
N GLU A 230 -7.19 14.30 -6.39
CA GLU A 230 -8.60 13.92 -6.43
C GLU A 230 -9.30 14.46 -7.68
N ARG A 231 -8.98 15.70 -8.08
CA ARG A 231 -9.50 16.31 -9.31
C ARG A 231 -8.92 15.63 -10.54
N ALA A 232 -7.62 15.34 -10.54
CA ALA A 232 -6.97 14.60 -11.64
C ALA A 232 -7.57 13.20 -11.80
N ILE A 233 -7.91 12.49 -10.68
CA ILE A 233 -8.65 11.23 -10.71
C ILE A 233 -10.03 11.44 -11.33
N ALA A 234 -10.83 12.38 -10.81
CA ALA A 234 -12.20 12.63 -11.28
C ALA A 234 -12.26 12.96 -12.79
N GLU A 235 -11.23 13.62 -13.31
CA GLU A 235 -11.09 13.99 -14.73
C GLU A 235 -10.28 12.95 -15.54
N SER A 236 -9.93 11.78 -14.95
CA SER A 236 -9.15 10.69 -15.59
C SER A 236 -7.82 11.17 -16.20
N ARG A 237 -7.13 12.14 -15.57
CA ARG A 237 -5.86 12.71 -16.05
C ARG A 237 -4.66 11.88 -15.60
N PHE A 238 -4.51 10.68 -16.16
CA PHE A 238 -3.37 9.80 -15.88
C PHE A 238 -2.06 10.42 -16.37
N VAL A 239 -1.17 10.77 -15.43
CA VAL A 239 0.02 11.59 -15.68
C VAL A 239 1.11 10.87 -16.46
N TYR A 240 1.16 9.55 -16.38
CA TYR A 240 2.16 8.69 -17.04
C TYR A 240 1.67 8.11 -18.35
N GLY A 241 0.40 8.28 -18.68
CA GLY A 241 -0.23 7.73 -19.86
C GLY A 241 0.15 8.47 -21.15
N ALA A 242 -0.11 7.80 -22.28
CA ALA A 242 0.15 8.34 -23.61
C ALA A 242 -0.56 9.68 -23.87
N ASN A 243 -1.74 9.87 -23.27
CA ASN A 243 -2.57 11.06 -23.44
C ASN A 243 -2.29 12.18 -22.41
N ALA A 244 -1.29 12.02 -21.52
CA ALA A 244 -1.02 12.99 -20.46
C ALA A 244 -0.86 14.42 -20.98
N ALA A 245 -0.09 14.60 -22.05
CA ALA A 245 0.11 15.93 -22.66
C ALA A 245 -1.18 16.55 -23.21
N GLN A 246 -2.12 15.76 -23.74
CA GLN A 246 -3.43 16.24 -24.21
C GLN A 246 -4.29 16.77 -23.07
N TYR A 247 -4.11 16.23 -21.87
CA TYR A 247 -4.76 16.69 -20.64
C TYR A 247 -3.99 17.81 -19.92
N GLY A 248 -2.92 18.35 -20.54
CA GLY A 248 -2.08 19.36 -19.95
C GLY A 248 -1.24 18.87 -18.77
N MET A 249 -1.08 17.54 -18.62
CA MET A 249 -0.35 16.95 -17.50
C MET A 249 1.09 16.63 -17.87
N THR A 250 1.99 16.89 -16.93
CA THR A 250 3.42 16.56 -17.05
C THR A 250 3.88 15.79 -15.81
N ARG A 251 4.63 14.72 -16.03
CA ARG A 251 5.22 13.91 -14.95
C ARG A 251 6.18 14.76 -14.11
N PRO A 252 6.28 14.52 -12.80
CA PRO A 252 7.32 15.13 -11.98
C PRO A 252 8.71 14.73 -12.50
N PRO A 253 9.70 15.62 -12.44
CA PRO A 253 11.07 15.31 -12.85
C PRO A 253 11.64 14.15 -12.01
N GLY A 254 12.56 13.39 -12.57
CA GLY A 254 13.16 12.23 -11.89
C GLY A 254 12.19 11.09 -11.60
N THR A 255 11.22 10.84 -12.47
CA THR A 255 10.31 9.69 -12.39
C THR A 255 10.58 8.68 -13.50
N LEU A 256 10.29 7.40 -13.21
CA LEU A 256 10.43 6.34 -14.20
C LEU A 256 9.41 6.48 -15.33
N ALA A 257 9.73 6.03 -16.54
CA ALA A 257 8.80 5.95 -17.66
C ALA A 257 7.79 4.81 -17.41
N LEU A 258 6.58 4.93 -18.00
CA LEU A 258 5.52 3.94 -17.79
C LEU A 258 5.90 2.55 -18.33
N ASP A 259 6.64 2.51 -19.41
CA ASP A 259 7.08 1.31 -20.12
C ASP A 259 8.38 0.68 -19.60
N ILE A 260 8.93 1.22 -18.51
CA ILE A 260 10.20 0.76 -17.90
C ILE A 260 10.18 -0.75 -17.54
N TYR A 261 9.01 -1.31 -17.28
CA TYR A 261 8.80 -2.72 -16.94
C TYR A 261 8.26 -3.54 -18.12
N GLY A 262 8.20 -2.96 -19.30
CA GLY A 262 7.70 -3.57 -20.53
C GLY A 262 6.30 -3.10 -20.92
N PRO A 263 5.94 -3.32 -22.20
CA PRO A 263 4.69 -2.81 -22.77
C PRO A 263 3.44 -3.45 -22.16
N GLU A 264 3.51 -4.68 -21.69
CA GLU A 264 2.35 -5.40 -21.12
C GLU A 264 1.87 -4.72 -19.83
N LEU A 265 2.79 -4.39 -18.91
CA LEU A 265 2.45 -3.68 -17.67
C LEU A 265 2.02 -2.24 -17.96
N ALA A 266 2.66 -1.56 -18.91
CA ALA A 266 2.25 -0.23 -19.34
C ALA A 266 0.80 -0.23 -19.85
N GLN A 267 0.42 -1.19 -20.70
CA GLN A 267 -0.96 -1.34 -21.20
C GLN A 267 -1.96 -1.64 -20.08
N LEU A 268 -1.58 -2.43 -19.07
CA LEU A 268 -2.47 -2.68 -17.93
C LEU A 268 -2.72 -1.40 -17.14
N PHE A 269 -1.70 -0.55 -16.90
CA PHE A 269 -1.90 0.73 -16.24
C PHE A 269 -2.73 1.69 -17.10
N GLU A 270 -2.50 1.77 -18.40
CA GLU A 270 -3.33 2.57 -19.33
C GLU A 270 -4.81 2.17 -19.25
N ARG A 271 -5.11 0.87 -19.29
CA ARG A 271 -6.48 0.36 -19.15
C ARG A 271 -7.07 0.60 -17.76
N ALA A 272 -6.26 0.49 -16.69
CA ALA A 272 -6.73 0.69 -15.33
C ALA A 272 -7.16 2.13 -15.07
N PHE A 273 -6.48 3.09 -15.69
CA PHE A 273 -6.68 4.53 -15.48
C PHE A 273 -7.37 5.24 -16.64
N ALA A 274 -7.84 4.49 -17.65
CA ALA A 274 -8.67 5.00 -18.73
C ALA A 274 -9.99 5.59 -18.21
N PRO A 275 -10.60 6.53 -18.95
CA PRO A 275 -11.92 7.05 -18.63
C PRO A 275 -12.96 5.95 -18.42
N PRO A 276 -13.97 6.16 -17.54
CA PRO A 276 -15.02 5.18 -17.29
C PRO A 276 -15.80 4.81 -18.56
N GLY A 277 -16.08 3.50 -18.73
CA GLY A 277 -16.93 3.00 -19.81
C GLY A 277 -16.22 2.63 -21.11
N GLU A 278 -14.93 2.95 -21.27
CA GLU A 278 -14.20 2.58 -22.47
C GLU A 278 -13.89 1.07 -22.52
N ASN A 279 -13.36 0.55 -21.41
CA ASN A 279 -13.04 -0.88 -21.26
C ASN A 279 -13.10 -1.29 -19.79
N PRO A 280 -13.35 -2.58 -19.47
CA PRO A 280 -13.21 -3.05 -18.10
C PRO A 280 -11.74 -2.95 -17.68
N ARG A 281 -11.51 -2.50 -16.44
CA ARG A 281 -10.17 -2.45 -15.85
C ARG A 281 -9.55 -3.85 -15.76
N PRO A 282 -8.23 -3.97 -15.77
CA PRO A 282 -7.56 -5.25 -15.56
C PRO A 282 -8.03 -5.91 -14.27
N THR A 283 -8.38 -7.18 -14.36
CA THR A 283 -8.72 -7.98 -13.18
C THR A 283 -7.49 -8.23 -12.31
N ALA A 284 -7.69 -8.54 -11.04
CA ALA A 284 -6.60 -8.92 -10.15
C ALA A 284 -5.79 -10.13 -10.69
N GLY A 285 -6.44 -11.09 -11.37
CA GLY A 285 -5.77 -12.22 -12.04
C GLY A 285 -4.82 -11.78 -13.15
N GLN A 286 -5.23 -10.83 -14.00
CA GLN A 286 -4.37 -10.29 -15.05
C GLN A 286 -3.13 -9.59 -14.49
N TRP A 287 -3.27 -8.89 -13.37
CA TRP A 287 -2.13 -8.33 -12.66
C TRP A 287 -1.20 -9.41 -12.10
N VAL A 288 -1.73 -10.50 -11.54
CA VAL A 288 -0.91 -11.64 -11.05
C VAL A 288 -0.07 -12.22 -12.18
N GLU A 289 -0.65 -12.46 -13.36
CA GLU A 289 0.04 -13.01 -14.52
C GLU A 289 1.16 -12.07 -15.01
N ALA A 290 0.86 -10.79 -15.19
CA ALA A 290 1.83 -9.80 -15.69
C ALA A 290 2.98 -9.55 -14.69
N LEU A 291 2.68 -9.50 -13.39
CA LEU A 291 3.69 -9.31 -12.34
C LEU A 291 4.56 -10.55 -12.18
N HIS A 292 3.99 -11.74 -12.32
CA HIS A 292 4.76 -12.99 -12.33
C HIS A 292 5.70 -13.06 -13.53
N ALA A 293 5.23 -12.65 -14.72
CA ALA A 293 6.08 -12.53 -15.91
C ALA A 293 7.20 -11.49 -15.72
N LEU A 294 6.92 -10.35 -15.09
CA LEU A 294 7.95 -9.37 -14.74
C LEU A 294 8.99 -9.98 -13.78
N GLU A 295 8.54 -10.66 -12.72
CA GLU A 295 9.44 -11.29 -11.74
C GLU A 295 10.41 -12.26 -12.40
N GLY A 296 9.93 -13.08 -13.35
CA GLY A 296 10.75 -14.03 -14.12
C GLY A 296 11.77 -13.38 -15.06
N ARG A 297 11.61 -12.10 -15.39
CA ARG A 297 12.54 -11.34 -16.24
C ARG A 297 13.53 -10.46 -15.46
N LEU A 298 13.46 -10.44 -14.12
CA LEU A 298 14.37 -9.63 -13.32
C LEU A 298 15.76 -10.24 -13.29
N ALA A 299 16.75 -9.49 -13.76
CA ALA A 299 18.15 -9.87 -13.76
C ALA A 299 18.97 -9.02 -12.77
N PRO A 300 20.03 -9.58 -12.19
CA PRO A 300 20.95 -8.82 -11.34
C PRO A 300 21.74 -7.81 -12.17
N CYS A 301 22.05 -6.66 -11.59
CA CYS A 301 22.92 -5.66 -12.19
C CYS A 301 24.39 -6.03 -11.96
N GLY A 302 25.22 -5.90 -13.00
CA GLY A 302 26.67 -6.15 -12.89
C GLY A 302 27.41 -5.11 -12.03
N GLU A 303 26.92 -3.87 -11.97
CA GLU A 303 27.57 -2.76 -11.27
C GLU A 303 27.14 -2.68 -9.79
N ASN A 304 25.85 -2.96 -9.50
CA ASN A 304 25.30 -2.85 -8.16
C ASN A 304 24.45 -4.08 -7.82
N SER A 305 24.93 -4.88 -6.96
CA SER A 305 24.33 -6.15 -6.56
C SER A 305 23.04 -6.03 -5.72
N SER A 306 22.63 -4.81 -5.32
CA SER A 306 21.29 -4.54 -4.77
C SER A 306 20.26 -4.24 -5.85
N HIS A 307 20.69 -4.11 -7.10
CA HIS A 307 19.79 -3.82 -8.20
C HIS A 307 19.38 -5.12 -8.91
N TYR A 308 18.06 -5.30 -9.01
CA TYR A 308 17.41 -6.23 -9.91
C TYR A 308 16.53 -5.42 -10.84
N PHE A 309 16.67 -5.58 -12.14
CA PHE A 309 15.97 -4.78 -13.13
C PHE A 309 15.41 -5.66 -14.24
N PRO A 310 14.37 -5.22 -14.97
CA PRO A 310 13.84 -5.96 -16.10
C PRO A 310 14.90 -6.12 -17.19
N ALA A 311 15.36 -7.35 -17.43
CA ALA A 311 16.23 -7.63 -18.53
C ALA A 311 15.48 -7.40 -19.86
N PRO A 312 16.17 -6.94 -20.92
CA PRO A 312 15.60 -6.97 -22.26
C PRO A 312 15.15 -8.40 -22.61
N GLY A 313 14.16 -8.54 -23.48
CA GLY A 313 13.76 -9.83 -24.02
C GLY A 313 14.92 -10.56 -24.71
N PRO A 314 14.73 -11.83 -25.10
CA PRO A 314 15.79 -12.70 -25.65
C PRO A 314 16.54 -12.10 -26.86
N ASP A 315 15.93 -11.14 -27.56
CA ASP A 315 16.51 -10.47 -28.73
C ASP A 315 17.27 -9.17 -28.39
N GLY A 316 17.27 -8.74 -27.12
CA GLY A 316 17.95 -7.54 -26.62
C GLY A 316 19.22 -7.91 -25.86
N GLY A 317 20.36 -7.31 -26.24
CA GLY A 317 21.61 -7.43 -25.47
C GLY A 317 21.45 -7.00 -24.00
N PRO A 318 22.48 -7.11 -23.14
CA PRO A 318 22.38 -6.74 -21.72
C PRO A 318 21.96 -5.26 -21.62
N GLY A 319 20.70 -5.04 -21.23
CA GLY A 319 20.15 -3.70 -21.07
C GLY A 319 20.86 -2.95 -19.95
N ALA A 320 20.95 -1.62 -20.09
CA ALA A 320 21.45 -0.78 -19.01
C ALA A 320 20.50 -0.89 -17.80
N CYS A 321 21.07 -1.04 -16.60
CA CYS A 321 20.31 -1.09 -15.38
C CYS A 321 19.55 0.24 -15.16
N CYS A 322 18.22 0.19 -15.15
CA CYS A 322 17.37 1.38 -14.97
C CYS A 322 17.61 2.04 -13.60
N TRP A 323 17.99 1.28 -12.59
CA TRP A 323 18.28 1.80 -11.25
C TRP A 323 19.59 2.57 -11.22
N CYS A 324 20.65 2.07 -11.88
CA CYS A 324 21.90 2.82 -12.03
C CYS A 324 21.67 4.15 -12.77
N ALA A 325 20.92 4.11 -13.87
CA ALA A 325 20.55 5.32 -14.60
C ALA A 325 19.73 6.30 -13.75
N PHE A 326 18.76 5.78 -12.98
CA PHE A 326 17.97 6.59 -12.07
C PHE A 326 18.81 7.23 -10.97
N GLU A 327 19.67 6.46 -10.31
CA GLU A 327 20.56 6.94 -9.24
C GLU A 327 21.54 7.98 -9.74
N LEU A 328 22.11 7.76 -10.94
CA LEU A 328 23.01 8.74 -11.58
C LEU A 328 22.30 10.08 -11.86
N ASN A 329 21.08 10.02 -12.38
CA ASN A 329 20.31 11.22 -12.77
C ASN A 329 19.71 11.97 -11.60
N THR A 330 19.43 11.30 -10.47
CA THR A 330 18.70 11.89 -9.33
C THR A 330 19.56 12.06 -8.08
N GLY A 331 20.70 11.38 -7.99
CA GLY A 331 21.52 11.30 -6.78
C GLY A 331 20.87 10.46 -5.65
N LEU A 332 19.71 9.85 -5.90
CA LEU A 332 18.96 9.09 -4.89
C LEU A 332 19.30 7.60 -4.97
N ARG A 333 19.84 7.02 -3.93
CA ARG A 333 19.98 5.56 -3.80
C ARG A 333 18.65 4.94 -3.37
N LEU A 334 18.11 4.07 -4.23
CA LEU A 334 16.81 3.43 -4.02
C LEU A 334 16.92 2.10 -3.28
N PHE A 335 17.93 1.30 -3.60
CA PHE A 335 18.16 -0.01 -3.02
C PHE A 335 19.60 -0.06 -2.46
N ALA A 336 19.72 -0.16 -1.13
CA ALA A 336 20.98 -0.28 -0.44
C ALA A 336 21.09 -1.66 0.24
N ARG A 337 22.26 -2.29 0.14
CA ARG A 337 22.52 -3.53 0.87
C ARG A 337 22.70 -3.24 2.35
N GLN A 338 22.20 -4.13 3.18
CA GLN A 338 22.43 -4.09 4.61
C GLN A 338 23.95 -4.14 4.94
N LYS A 339 24.74 -4.85 4.12
CA LYS A 339 26.21 -4.92 4.24
C LYS A 339 26.95 -3.60 3.98
N ASP A 340 26.33 -2.66 3.26
CA ASP A 340 26.96 -1.37 2.96
C ASP A 340 26.80 -0.36 4.11
N THR A 341 25.88 -0.63 5.02
CA THR A 341 25.55 0.26 6.15
C THR A 341 25.96 -0.29 7.51
N PHE A 342 26.09 -1.62 7.64
CA PHE A 342 26.42 -2.27 8.91
C PHE A 342 27.50 -3.33 8.72
N ASP A 343 28.33 -3.56 9.75
CA ASP A 343 29.28 -4.67 9.81
C ASP A 343 28.57 -6.01 10.12
N ALA A 344 29.33 -7.10 10.23
CA ALA A 344 28.82 -8.43 10.53
C ALA A 344 28.13 -8.50 11.91
N ASP A 345 28.44 -7.58 12.81
CA ASP A 345 27.91 -7.48 14.17
C ASP A 345 26.73 -6.51 14.28
N GLY A 346 26.28 -5.91 13.15
CA GLY A 346 25.16 -4.98 13.09
C GLY A 346 25.49 -3.55 13.48
N ASN A 347 26.78 -3.18 13.58
CA ASN A 347 27.20 -1.81 13.83
C ASN A 347 27.30 -1.01 12.53
N ALA A 348 26.94 0.28 12.58
CA ALA A 348 27.08 1.18 11.43
C ALA A 348 28.55 1.27 10.99
N ARG A 349 28.81 0.99 9.71
CA ARG A 349 30.15 1.17 9.13
C ARG A 349 30.43 2.65 8.99
N LEU A 350 31.14 3.21 9.99
CA LEU A 350 31.55 4.61 9.98
C LEU A 350 32.73 4.89 9.07
N ALA A 351 33.59 3.90 8.79
CA ALA A 351 34.78 4.08 7.98
C ALA A 351 34.51 4.61 6.56
N PRO A 352 33.58 4.04 5.75
CA PRO A 352 33.27 4.59 4.44
C PRO A 352 32.69 6.00 4.48
N LEU A 353 31.96 6.32 5.56
CA LEU A 353 31.41 7.67 5.79
C LEU A 353 32.51 8.66 6.15
N TRP A 354 33.45 8.21 6.98
CA TRP A 354 34.63 8.98 7.37
C TRP A 354 35.57 9.24 6.20
N ASP A 355 35.81 8.22 5.37
CA ASP A 355 36.61 8.34 4.15
C ASP A 355 35.96 9.32 3.16
N ALA A 356 34.64 9.30 3.02
CA ALA A 356 33.91 10.25 2.18
C ALA A 356 33.99 11.70 2.72
N ILE A 357 33.92 11.88 4.05
CA ILE A 357 34.06 13.18 4.70
C ILE A 357 35.50 13.71 4.55
N THR A 358 36.48 12.86 4.76
CA THR A 358 37.91 13.25 4.66
C THR A 358 38.37 13.45 3.22
N ALA A 359 37.68 12.86 2.24
CA ALA A 359 37.92 13.08 0.81
C ALA A 359 37.36 14.41 0.29
N VAL A 360 36.48 15.09 1.06
CA VAL A 360 36.04 16.43 0.70
C VAL A 360 37.20 17.41 0.82
N PRO A 361 37.62 18.07 -0.28
CA PRO A 361 38.70 19.05 -0.22
C PRO A 361 38.34 20.14 0.78
N LEU A 362 39.22 20.39 1.72
CA LEU A 362 39.07 21.56 2.59
C LEU A 362 39.06 22.82 1.70
N PRO A 363 38.14 23.77 1.93
CA PRO A 363 38.19 25.02 1.21
C PRO A 363 39.57 25.66 1.42
N GLU A 364 40.24 26.02 0.33
CA GLU A 364 41.50 26.76 0.45
C GLU A 364 41.28 27.99 1.30
N ALA A 365 42.16 28.23 2.25
CA ALA A 365 42.10 29.32 3.23
C ALA A 365 42.43 30.68 2.54
N ALA A 366 41.65 31.09 1.59
CA ALA A 366 41.85 32.30 0.81
C ALA A 366 40.60 33.16 0.55
N SER A 367 39.63 33.14 1.44
CA SER A 367 38.67 34.23 1.54
C SER A 367 38.11 34.27 2.95
N PRO A 368 38.17 35.40 3.66
CA PRO A 368 37.40 35.56 4.88
C PRO A 368 35.93 35.37 4.47
N LEU A 369 35.26 34.41 5.11
CA LEU A 369 33.82 34.33 5.07
C LEU A 369 33.31 35.69 5.58
N GLU A 370 32.76 36.51 4.68
CA GLU A 370 31.93 37.63 5.08
C GLU A 370 30.81 37.03 5.93
N THR A 371 30.90 37.22 7.23
CA THR A 371 29.81 36.92 8.14
C THR A 371 28.62 37.77 7.68
N PRO A 372 27.49 37.21 7.29
CA PRO A 372 26.32 38.01 7.02
C PRO A 372 26.00 38.82 8.29
N GLU A 373 25.95 40.14 8.16
CA GLU A 373 25.43 41.02 9.22
C GLU A 373 23.99 40.56 9.47
N PHE A 374 23.77 39.99 10.64
CA PHE A 374 22.43 39.75 11.14
C PHE A 374 21.81 41.08 11.47
N THR A 375 20.91 41.60 10.62
CA THR A 375 20.02 42.67 10.98
C THR A 375 19.07 42.15 12.05
N GLU A 376 19.20 42.65 13.28
CA GLU A 376 18.22 42.38 14.32
C GLU A 376 16.86 42.92 13.86
N LEU A 377 15.87 42.05 13.83
CA LEU A 377 14.46 42.45 13.65
C LEU A 377 14.04 43.10 14.98
N GLU A 378 14.06 44.43 15.01
CA GLU A 378 13.43 45.21 16.08
C GLU A 378 11.94 44.87 16.11
N GLY A 379 11.43 44.34 17.21
CA GLY A 379 10.00 44.25 17.47
C GLY A 379 9.40 42.92 17.86
N MET A 380 10.15 41.90 18.31
CA MET A 380 9.56 40.75 18.98
C MET A 380 9.76 40.82 20.50
N SER A 381 8.71 41.27 21.21
CA SER A 381 8.57 41.21 22.65
C SER A 381 8.79 39.80 23.16
N ARG A 382 9.74 39.64 24.08
CA ARG A 382 9.89 38.47 24.92
C ARG A 382 8.86 38.54 26.03
N ASP A 383 7.78 37.78 25.93
CA ASP A 383 7.01 37.42 27.13
C ASP A 383 7.32 35.96 27.46
N PRO A 384 7.70 35.68 28.74
CA PRO A 384 8.01 34.35 29.19
C PRO A 384 6.74 33.70 29.77
N LEU A 385 6.35 32.53 29.27
CA LEU A 385 5.69 31.46 30.03
C LEU A 385 5.98 30.12 29.37
#